data_6f53783ba13032ebfd125c26d9368dbe
#
_entry.id   6f53783ba13032ebfd125c26d9368dbe
#
_cell.length_a   1.000
_cell.length_b   1.000
_cell.length_c   1.000
_cell.angle_alpha   90.00
_cell.angle_beta   90.00
_cell.angle_gamma   90.00
#
_symmetry.space_group_name_H-M   'P 1'
#
loop_
_entity.id
_entity.type
_entity.pdbx_description
1 polymer ?
#
loop_
_entity_poly.entity_id
_entity_poly.type
_entity_poly.pdbx_seq_one_letter_code
_entity_poly.pdbx_strand_id
1 'polypeptide(L)'
;KAVREGKEWVLNGEKLWITNGGIAQFFTVFARTEKEEGGQMTAFIVTRDMPGVSVGPHEDKMGLRASSTTTVFFENVRLSDEHILGEPGKGFKVAMKVLNSGRTGLGGGCVGAMKHVITEATKQAKERTQFGKPIAEYGLVKQKIGHMIVECYASEAAVNMVAGLVDQGYEDYAVEAAISKVFATECLWRTADEGLQIAGGNGYMCEFPYERIVRDCRVNRIFEGTNDILRLFIALTAMNDVGKQLKEISKSLDGIFDDPIKGFGVLSDYARRRLSAATGVANEKGTFTKIHPALKDYSTVFEEGVRDLSAAADRILRKHGKNIIGKQFATKRLADIMIDLFVLACTLSRVNSSVAAKGIANCTKEIEILTVFSGQVRRRTKGNFGKIDNNDDELIKSLADHA
;
A
#
# COMPACT_ATOMS: atom_id res chain seq x y z
N LYS A 1 3.82 -26.99 -10.45
CA LYS A 1 2.59 -27.40 -11.18
C LYS A 1 1.97 -28.57 -10.43
N ALA A 2 0.64 -28.71 -10.48
CA ALA A 2 -0.06 -29.92 -10.05
C ALA A 2 -0.84 -30.47 -11.25
N VAL A 3 -0.59 -31.73 -11.61
CA VAL A 3 -1.20 -32.38 -12.75
C VAL A 3 -2.11 -33.50 -12.25
N ARG A 4 -3.33 -33.59 -12.81
CA ARG A 4 -4.28 -34.65 -12.44
C ARG A 4 -3.82 -35.99 -13.03
N GLU A 5 -3.65 -37.01 -12.19
CA GLU A 5 -3.40 -38.39 -12.56
C GLU A 5 -4.43 -39.30 -11.91
N GLY A 6 -5.45 -39.68 -12.66
CA GLY A 6 -6.57 -40.44 -12.12
C GLY A 6 -7.33 -39.68 -11.04
N LYS A 7 -7.33 -40.18 -9.80
CA LYS A 7 -8.01 -39.56 -8.65
C LYS A 7 -7.09 -38.63 -7.82
N GLU A 8 -5.82 -38.52 -8.19
CA GLU A 8 -4.82 -37.76 -7.44
C GLU A 8 -4.26 -36.61 -8.25
N TRP A 9 -3.67 -35.64 -7.57
CA TRP A 9 -2.84 -34.59 -8.13
C TRP A 9 -1.37 -34.89 -7.85
N VAL A 10 -0.51 -34.75 -8.85
CA VAL A 10 0.94 -34.89 -8.71
C VAL A 10 1.55 -33.50 -8.74
N LEU A 11 2.07 -33.07 -7.58
CA LEU A 11 2.67 -31.76 -7.39
C LEU A 11 4.17 -31.83 -7.61
N ASN A 12 4.67 -30.98 -8.52
CA ASN A 12 6.08 -30.81 -8.84
C ASN A 12 6.48 -29.34 -8.92
N GLY A 13 7.66 -29.03 -8.37
CA GLY A 13 8.28 -27.71 -8.43
C GLY A 13 8.94 -27.29 -7.14
N GLU A 14 9.26 -26.00 -7.03
CA GLU A 14 9.92 -25.43 -5.87
C GLU A 14 9.30 -24.09 -5.48
N LYS A 15 9.52 -23.71 -4.23
CA LYS A 15 9.17 -22.38 -3.67
C LYS A 15 10.39 -21.80 -2.99
N LEU A 16 10.77 -20.59 -3.41
CA LEU A 16 11.95 -19.90 -2.90
C LEU A 16 11.59 -18.98 -1.74
N TRP A 17 12.53 -18.82 -0.82
CA TRP A 17 12.50 -17.85 0.29
C TRP A 17 11.27 -17.99 1.17
N ILE A 18 10.92 -19.23 1.52
CA ILE A 18 9.74 -19.49 2.33
C ILE A 18 10.03 -19.23 3.80
N THR A 19 9.36 -18.24 4.36
CA THR A 19 9.39 -17.94 5.80
C THR A 19 8.86 -19.14 6.58
N ASN A 20 9.58 -19.52 7.63
CA ASN A 20 9.34 -20.72 8.43
C ASN A 20 9.49 -22.05 7.67
N GLY A 21 9.97 -22.05 6.42
CA GLY A 21 10.12 -23.26 5.63
C GLY A 21 10.94 -24.35 6.33
N GLY A 22 11.98 -23.95 7.10
CA GLY A 22 12.80 -24.89 7.87
C GLY A 22 12.13 -25.49 9.11
N ILE A 23 11.02 -24.94 9.62
CA ILE A 23 10.36 -25.36 10.85
C ILE A 23 8.86 -25.68 10.69
N ALA A 24 8.22 -25.23 9.61
CA ALA A 24 6.79 -25.47 9.37
C ALA A 24 6.50 -26.98 9.19
N GLN A 25 5.38 -27.42 9.73
CA GLN A 25 4.88 -28.80 9.60
C GLN A 25 3.90 -28.96 8.44
N PHE A 26 3.25 -27.87 8.03
CA PHE A 26 2.38 -27.85 6.84
C PHE A 26 2.57 -26.56 6.04
N PHE A 27 2.26 -26.64 4.76
CA PHE A 27 2.40 -25.56 3.80
C PHE A 27 1.10 -25.36 3.03
N THR A 28 0.66 -24.10 2.87
CA THR A 28 -0.33 -23.76 1.86
C THR A 28 0.39 -23.52 0.53
N VAL A 29 0.21 -24.42 -0.42
CA VAL A 29 0.94 -24.41 -1.69
C VAL A 29 0.01 -24.01 -2.83
N PHE A 30 0.33 -22.90 -3.50
CA PHE A 30 -0.38 -22.47 -4.71
C PHE A 30 0.31 -23.04 -5.94
N ALA A 31 -0.41 -23.85 -6.72
CA ALA A 31 0.11 -24.49 -7.92
C ALA A 31 -0.82 -24.27 -9.12
N ARG A 32 -0.24 -24.19 -10.31
CA ARG A 32 -1.02 -24.23 -11.56
C ARG A 32 -1.54 -25.63 -11.82
N THR A 33 -2.84 -25.76 -12.09
CA THR A 33 -3.54 -27.04 -12.25
C THR A 33 -3.97 -27.35 -13.68
N GLU A 34 -3.87 -26.40 -14.62
CA GLU A 34 -4.18 -26.59 -16.05
C GLU A 34 -2.93 -26.55 -16.92
N LYS A 35 -2.97 -27.23 -18.08
CA LYS A 35 -1.84 -27.33 -19.02
C LYS A 35 -1.66 -26.10 -19.92
N GLU A 36 -2.70 -25.26 -20.10
CA GLU A 36 -2.72 -24.14 -21.04
C GLU A 36 -2.13 -22.87 -20.45
N GLU A 37 -1.58 -21.99 -21.29
CA GLU A 37 -1.17 -20.64 -20.91
C GLU A 37 -2.36 -19.88 -20.34
N GLY A 38 -2.25 -19.44 -19.07
CA GLY A 38 -3.35 -18.84 -18.32
C GLY A 38 -4.02 -19.80 -17.34
N GLY A 39 -3.52 -21.02 -17.19
CA GLY A 39 -4.06 -22.07 -16.32
C GLY A 39 -4.41 -21.60 -14.91
N GLN A 40 -5.52 -22.12 -14.40
CA GLN A 40 -6.06 -21.78 -13.10
C GLN A 40 -5.09 -22.20 -11.98
N MET A 41 -5.09 -21.45 -10.90
CA MET A 41 -4.31 -21.74 -9.70
C MET A 41 -5.20 -22.41 -8.66
N THR A 42 -4.72 -23.50 -8.08
CA THR A 42 -5.35 -24.17 -6.94
C THR A 42 -4.45 -24.08 -5.72
N ALA A 43 -5.05 -23.91 -4.54
CA ALA A 43 -4.35 -23.96 -3.27
C ALA A 43 -4.45 -25.37 -2.68
N PHE A 44 -3.33 -25.90 -2.20
CA PHE A 44 -3.23 -27.21 -1.58
C PHE A 44 -2.65 -27.11 -0.17
N ILE A 45 -3.10 -27.95 0.74
CA ILE A 45 -2.47 -28.19 2.05
C ILE A 45 -1.50 -29.36 1.86
N VAL A 46 -0.22 -29.11 2.10
CA VAL A 46 0.86 -30.10 1.98
C VAL A 46 1.58 -30.20 3.31
N THR A 47 1.73 -31.40 3.86
CA THR A 47 2.47 -31.60 5.10
C THR A 47 3.92 -31.95 4.83
N ARG A 48 4.78 -31.63 5.80
CA ARG A 48 6.24 -31.80 5.68
C ARG A 48 6.68 -33.25 5.51
N ASP A 49 5.94 -34.17 6.09
CA ASP A 49 6.20 -35.60 6.12
C ASP A 49 5.72 -36.35 4.86
N MET A 50 5.02 -35.67 3.95
CA MET A 50 4.61 -36.26 2.68
C MET A 50 5.82 -36.69 1.85
N PRO A 51 5.82 -37.91 1.25
CA PRO A 51 6.87 -38.31 0.34
C PRO A 51 7.07 -37.30 -0.79
N GLY A 52 8.32 -36.93 -1.05
CA GLY A 52 8.68 -35.96 -2.09
C GLY A 52 8.71 -34.49 -1.60
N VAL A 53 8.39 -34.20 -0.33
CA VAL A 53 8.61 -32.88 0.26
C VAL A 53 9.99 -32.82 0.90
N SER A 54 10.78 -31.83 0.51
CA SER A 54 12.08 -31.57 1.12
C SER A 54 12.34 -30.07 1.26
N VAL A 55 13.31 -29.72 2.11
CA VAL A 55 13.61 -28.33 2.46
C VAL A 55 15.10 -28.07 2.32
N GLY A 56 15.46 -26.98 1.67
CA GLY A 56 16.83 -26.54 1.50
C GLY A 56 17.45 -25.93 2.77
N PRO A 57 18.72 -25.54 2.71
CA PRO A 57 19.39 -24.87 3.80
C PRO A 57 18.79 -23.50 4.10
N HIS A 58 19.14 -22.95 5.26
CA HIS A 58 18.80 -21.57 5.60
C HIS A 58 19.50 -20.58 4.67
N GLU A 59 18.73 -19.59 4.19
CA GLU A 59 19.25 -18.50 3.37
C GLU A 59 20.06 -17.52 4.21
N ASP A 60 21.22 -17.10 3.70
CA ASP A 60 21.98 -15.97 4.27
C ASP A 60 21.38 -14.66 3.77
N LYS A 61 20.84 -13.85 4.70
CA LYS A 61 20.04 -12.68 4.39
C LYS A 61 20.67 -11.40 4.93
N MET A 62 20.38 -10.29 4.29
CA MET A 62 20.75 -8.95 4.75
C MET A 62 20.25 -8.68 6.18
N GLY A 63 18.97 -8.98 6.44
CA GLY A 63 18.27 -8.78 7.72
C GLY A 63 17.30 -9.91 8.00
N LEU A 64 16.54 -9.81 9.10
CA LEU A 64 15.65 -10.86 9.61
C LEU A 64 16.36 -12.23 9.71
N ARG A 65 17.63 -12.22 10.14
CA ARG A 65 18.49 -13.41 10.14
C ARG A 65 18.01 -14.49 11.10
N ALA A 66 17.32 -14.11 12.16
CA ALA A 66 16.73 -15.06 13.13
C ALA A 66 15.48 -15.78 12.58
N SER A 67 14.86 -15.26 11.51
CA SER A 67 13.71 -15.91 10.87
C SER A 67 14.17 -17.01 9.94
N SER A 68 13.65 -18.23 10.11
CA SER A 68 13.91 -19.34 9.19
C SER A 68 13.36 -18.99 7.80
N THR A 69 14.22 -19.05 6.80
CA THR A 69 13.86 -18.83 5.40
C THR A 69 14.59 -19.84 4.56
N THR A 70 13.88 -20.65 3.78
CA THR A 70 14.45 -21.75 2.99
C THR A 70 13.72 -21.90 1.67
N THR A 71 14.33 -22.65 0.74
CA THR A 71 13.62 -23.23 -0.40
C THR A 71 12.85 -24.47 0.05
N VAL A 72 11.65 -24.69 -0.49
CA VAL A 72 10.85 -25.91 -0.31
C VAL A 72 10.67 -26.59 -1.66
N PHE A 73 11.00 -27.86 -1.74
CA PHE A 73 10.93 -28.67 -2.95
C PHE A 73 9.77 -29.67 -2.88
N PHE A 74 9.16 -29.90 -4.03
CA PHE A 74 8.07 -30.86 -4.21
C PHE A 74 8.43 -31.76 -5.41
N GLU A 75 8.64 -33.05 -5.17
CA GLU A 75 9.02 -34.04 -6.17
C GLU A 75 7.99 -35.16 -6.17
N ASN A 76 7.10 -35.16 -7.16
CA ASN A 76 6.02 -36.15 -7.31
C ASN A 76 5.15 -36.32 -6.06
N VAL A 77 4.89 -35.22 -5.33
CA VAL A 77 4.03 -35.25 -4.14
C VAL A 77 2.60 -35.54 -4.55
N ARG A 78 2.03 -36.63 -4.01
CA ARG A 78 0.67 -37.10 -4.34
C ARG A 78 -0.34 -36.52 -3.37
N LEU A 79 -1.38 -35.89 -3.92
CA LEU A 79 -2.41 -35.18 -3.17
C LEU A 79 -3.79 -35.64 -3.66
N SER A 80 -4.69 -35.94 -2.75
CA SER A 80 -6.11 -36.15 -3.04
C SER A 80 -6.88 -34.83 -3.10
N ASP A 81 -8.16 -34.88 -3.47
CA ASP A 81 -9.01 -33.69 -3.46
C ASP A 81 -9.24 -33.13 -2.04
N GLU A 82 -9.05 -33.95 -0.99
CA GLU A 82 -9.13 -33.52 0.42
C GLU A 82 -8.02 -32.52 0.81
N HIS A 83 -6.91 -32.51 0.06
CA HIS A 83 -5.82 -31.54 0.26
C HIS A 83 -6.09 -30.18 -0.38
N ILE A 84 -7.20 -30.00 -1.13
CA ILE A 84 -7.52 -28.74 -1.76
C ILE A 84 -8.07 -27.77 -0.71
N LEU A 85 -7.43 -26.58 -0.62
CA LEU A 85 -7.93 -25.49 0.19
C LEU A 85 -8.87 -24.60 -0.64
N GLY A 86 -10.16 -24.66 -0.33
CA GLY A 86 -11.21 -23.98 -1.09
C GLY A 86 -11.64 -24.76 -2.34
N GLU A 87 -11.80 -24.10 -3.46
CA GLU A 87 -12.26 -24.68 -4.72
C GLU A 87 -11.11 -24.86 -5.72
N PRO A 88 -11.10 -25.95 -6.52
CA PRO A 88 -10.17 -26.10 -7.62
C PRO A 88 -10.21 -24.88 -8.57
N GLY A 89 -9.05 -24.38 -8.98
CA GLY A 89 -8.95 -23.22 -9.86
C GLY A 89 -9.18 -21.85 -9.19
N LYS A 90 -9.60 -21.81 -7.91
CA LYS A 90 -9.85 -20.56 -7.15
C LYS A 90 -8.72 -20.17 -6.19
N GLY A 91 -7.57 -20.82 -6.27
CA GLY A 91 -6.43 -20.56 -5.39
C GLY A 91 -5.94 -19.11 -5.40
N PHE A 92 -6.08 -18.40 -6.52
CA PHE A 92 -5.74 -16.98 -6.58
C PHE A 92 -6.61 -16.13 -5.63
N LYS A 93 -7.92 -16.43 -5.52
CA LYS A 93 -8.83 -15.75 -4.58
C LYS A 93 -8.40 -16.00 -3.13
N VAL A 94 -7.99 -17.24 -2.82
CA VAL A 94 -7.46 -17.61 -1.49
C VAL A 94 -6.19 -16.82 -1.20
N ALA A 95 -5.23 -16.77 -2.13
CA ALA A 95 -3.99 -16.05 -1.99
C ALA A 95 -4.22 -14.56 -1.72
N MET A 96 -5.12 -13.91 -2.47
CA MET A 96 -5.41 -12.49 -2.29
C MET A 96 -6.02 -12.19 -0.92
N LYS A 97 -6.90 -13.05 -0.41
CA LYS A 97 -7.49 -12.89 0.93
C LYS A 97 -6.42 -12.96 2.03
N VAL A 98 -5.49 -13.92 1.94
CA VAL A 98 -4.36 -14.06 2.87
C VAL A 98 -3.43 -12.84 2.80
N LEU A 99 -3.09 -12.40 1.57
CA LEU A 99 -2.20 -11.27 1.36
C LEU A 99 -2.79 -9.95 1.90
N ASN A 100 -4.09 -9.72 1.79
CA ASN A 100 -4.71 -8.50 2.31
C ASN A 100 -4.59 -8.42 3.85
N SER A 101 -4.83 -9.53 4.54
CA SER A 101 -4.63 -9.63 5.98
C SER A 101 -3.15 -9.43 6.37
N GLY A 102 -2.23 -10.08 5.66
CA GLY A 102 -0.78 -9.96 5.86
C GLY A 102 -0.29 -8.52 5.69
N ARG A 103 -0.75 -7.81 4.67
CA ARG A 103 -0.41 -6.40 4.41
C ARG A 103 -0.82 -5.47 5.54
N THR A 104 -2.02 -5.67 6.11
CA THR A 104 -2.51 -4.89 7.25
C THR A 104 -1.64 -5.14 8.49
N GLY A 105 -1.35 -6.41 8.80
CA GLY A 105 -0.47 -6.80 9.90
C GLY A 105 0.95 -6.23 9.75
N LEU A 106 1.51 -6.26 8.54
CA LEU A 106 2.81 -5.66 8.23
C LEU A 106 2.83 -4.15 8.50
N GLY A 107 1.76 -3.44 8.11
CA GLY A 107 1.60 -2.01 8.41
C GLY A 107 1.67 -1.73 9.92
N GLY A 108 0.99 -2.54 10.73
CA GLY A 108 1.02 -2.45 12.19
C GLY A 108 2.42 -2.69 12.76
N GLY A 109 3.14 -3.71 12.28
CA GLY A 109 4.53 -3.96 12.65
C GLY A 109 5.46 -2.79 12.32
N CYS A 110 5.27 -2.15 11.17
CA CYS A 110 6.03 -0.94 10.79
C CYS A 110 5.78 0.22 11.76
N VAL A 111 4.55 0.44 12.20
CA VAL A 111 4.22 1.48 13.18
C VAL A 111 4.92 1.23 14.52
N GLY A 112 4.91 -0.01 15.01
CA GLY A 112 5.63 -0.40 16.23
C GLY A 112 7.14 -0.14 16.13
N ALA A 113 7.75 -0.52 15.01
CA ALA A 113 9.16 -0.28 14.76
C ALA A 113 9.50 1.22 14.66
N MET A 114 8.67 2.03 13.98
CA MET A 114 8.85 3.49 13.95
C MET A 114 8.81 4.11 15.35
N LYS A 115 7.85 3.72 16.18
CA LYS A 115 7.77 4.21 17.58
C LYS A 115 9.04 3.90 18.36
N HIS A 116 9.58 2.69 18.22
CA HIS A 116 10.85 2.30 18.86
C HIS A 116 12.01 3.16 18.38
N VAL A 117 12.19 3.30 17.07
CA VAL A 117 13.28 4.13 16.49
C VAL A 117 13.17 5.60 16.95
N ILE A 118 11.96 6.17 16.94
CA ILE A 118 11.73 7.55 17.39
C ILE A 118 12.13 7.72 18.86
N THR A 119 11.80 6.75 19.71
CA THR A 119 12.14 6.77 21.13
C THR A 119 13.66 6.74 21.33
N GLU A 120 14.35 5.79 20.69
CA GLU A 120 15.80 5.63 20.81
C GLU A 120 16.56 6.83 20.23
N ALA A 121 16.17 7.29 19.01
CA ALA A 121 16.80 8.44 18.37
C ALA A 121 16.58 9.74 19.18
N THR A 122 15.41 9.92 19.79
CA THR A 122 15.13 11.09 20.63
C THR A 122 15.93 11.04 21.92
N LYS A 123 16.06 9.88 22.54
CA LYS A 123 16.91 9.68 23.71
C LYS A 123 18.36 10.02 23.40
N GLN A 124 18.93 9.41 22.36
CA GLN A 124 20.28 9.68 21.88
C GLN A 124 20.49 11.17 21.60
N ALA A 125 19.55 11.83 20.93
CA ALA A 125 19.66 13.24 20.61
C ALA A 125 19.67 14.16 21.84
N LYS A 126 18.97 13.80 22.90
CA LYS A 126 18.94 14.55 24.17
C LYS A 126 20.23 14.37 25.01
N GLU A 127 20.82 13.17 24.97
CA GLU A 127 21.99 12.80 25.73
C GLU A 127 23.30 13.27 25.07
N ARG A 128 23.37 13.21 23.73
CA ARG A 128 24.56 13.54 22.98
C ARG A 128 24.76 15.06 22.89
N THR A 129 25.86 15.56 23.46
CA THR A 129 26.24 16.97 23.39
C THR A 129 27.34 17.18 22.35
N GLN A 130 27.14 18.14 21.45
CA GLN A 130 28.12 18.64 20.48
C GLN A 130 27.95 20.16 20.32
N PHE A 131 29.06 20.88 20.05
CA PHE A 131 29.04 22.33 19.84
C PHE A 131 28.35 23.10 21.00
N GLY A 132 28.55 22.62 22.23
CA GLY A 132 28.11 23.30 23.46
C GLY A 132 26.69 23.00 23.94
N LYS A 133 25.91 22.14 23.25
CA LYS A 133 24.53 21.78 23.66
C LYS A 133 24.09 20.41 23.14
N PRO A 134 23.01 19.82 23.71
CA PRO A 134 22.43 18.59 23.19
C PRO A 134 22.07 18.71 21.72
N ILE A 135 22.33 17.65 20.92
CA ILE A 135 22.03 17.71 19.49
C ILE A 135 20.55 17.83 19.19
N ALA A 136 19.67 17.44 20.10
CA ALA A 136 18.23 17.65 20.04
C ALA A 136 17.81 19.13 19.89
N GLU A 137 18.69 20.09 20.23
CA GLU A 137 18.38 21.51 20.13
C GLU A 137 18.67 22.12 18.75
N TYR A 138 19.33 21.36 17.85
CA TYR A 138 19.62 21.82 16.50
C TYR A 138 18.41 21.61 15.56
N GLY A 139 18.16 22.59 14.71
CA GLY A 139 17.02 22.61 13.79
C GLY A 139 16.94 21.41 12.87
N LEU A 140 18.07 20.94 12.30
CA LEU A 140 18.08 19.76 11.43
C LEU A 140 17.74 18.46 12.17
N VAL A 141 18.17 18.31 13.43
CA VAL A 141 17.79 17.15 14.25
C VAL A 141 16.30 17.22 14.62
N LYS A 142 15.81 18.39 15.03
CA LYS A 142 14.38 18.62 15.28
C LYS A 142 13.51 18.32 14.04
N GLN A 143 13.96 18.72 12.87
CA GLN A 143 13.27 18.45 11.60
C GLN A 143 13.11 16.95 11.36
N LYS A 144 14.20 16.16 11.51
CA LYS A 144 14.17 14.70 11.36
C LYS A 144 13.19 14.06 12.33
N ILE A 145 13.32 14.34 13.63
CA ILE A 145 12.42 13.79 14.66
C ILE A 145 10.96 14.21 14.40
N GLY A 146 10.72 15.46 14.05
CA GLY A 146 9.39 15.97 13.73
C GLY A 146 8.74 15.23 12.55
N HIS A 147 9.49 14.99 11.46
CA HIS A 147 9.00 14.23 10.31
C HIS A 147 8.72 12.77 10.68
N MET A 148 9.60 12.12 11.45
CA MET A 148 9.39 10.74 11.93
C MET A 148 8.08 10.62 12.76
N ILE A 149 7.80 11.59 13.64
CA ILE A 149 6.56 11.63 14.44
C ILE A 149 5.34 11.78 13.54
N VAL A 150 5.36 12.72 12.57
CA VAL A 150 4.26 12.97 11.64
C VAL A 150 3.96 11.73 10.81
N GLU A 151 4.98 11.10 10.22
CA GLU A 151 4.85 9.90 9.39
C GLU A 151 4.37 8.70 10.20
N CYS A 152 4.85 8.52 11.43
CA CYS A 152 4.40 7.46 12.33
C CYS A 152 2.92 7.62 12.69
N TYR A 153 2.49 8.83 13.06
CA TYR A 153 1.09 9.11 13.40
C TYR A 153 0.15 8.88 12.23
N ALA A 154 0.52 9.33 11.03
CA ALA A 154 -0.25 9.15 9.81
C ALA A 154 -0.32 7.66 9.39
N SER A 155 0.79 6.92 9.53
CA SER A 155 0.83 5.47 9.29
C SER A 155 -0.10 4.73 10.26
N GLU A 156 -0.06 5.07 11.54
CA GLU A 156 -0.93 4.47 12.55
C GLU A 156 -2.42 4.78 12.28
N ALA A 157 -2.73 5.99 11.82
CA ALA A 157 -4.10 6.34 11.45
C ALA A 157 -4.61 5.49 10.28
N ALA A 158 -3.78 5.28 9.24
CA ALA A 158 -4.13 4.44 8.10
C ALA A 158 -4.28 2.97 8.49
N VAL A 159 -3.35 2.41 9.27
CA VAL A 159 -3.40 1.01 9.74
C VAL A 159 -4.66 0.77 10.58
N ASN A 160 -4.96 1.65 11.53
CA ASN A 160 -6.15 1.52 12.37
C ASN A 160 -7.45 1.65 11.58
N MET A 161 -7.48 2.51 10.55
CA MET A 161 -8.64 2.62 9.66
C MET A 161 -8.89 1.29 8.95
N VAL A 162 -7.86 0.68 8.36
CA VAL A 162 -7.98 -0.60 7.65
C VAL A 162 -8.37 -1.73 8.61
N ALA A 163 -7.77 -1.79 9.80
CA ALA A 163 -8.16 -2.76 10.82
C ALA A 163 -9.64 -2.59 11.22
N GLY A 164 -10.08 -1.35 11.41
CA GLY A 164 -11.48 -1.05 11.72
C GLY A 164 -12.46 -1.44 10.61
N LEU A 165 -12.08 -1.35 9.34
CA LEU A 165 -12.88 -1.87 8.22
C LEU A 165 -13.04 -3.39 8.32
N VAL A 166 -11.95 -4.11 8.61
CA VAL A 166 -11.97 -5.56 8.80
C VAL A 166 -12.87 -5.95 9.98
N ASP A 167 -12.74 -5.27 11.11
CA ASP A 167 -13.54 -5.53 12.32
C ASP A 167 -15.04 -5.28 12.09
N GLN A 168 -15.38 -4.37 11.19
CA GLN A 168 -16.77 -4.12 10.76
C GLN A 168 -17.29 -5.07 9.70
N GLY A 169 -16.48 -6.05 9.27
CA GLY A 169 -16.90 -7.09 8.32
C GLY A 169 -16.84 -6.65 6.84
N TYR A 170 -16.12 -5.58 6.49
CA TYR A 170 -15.90 -5.23 5.09
C TYR A 170 -15.05 -6.31 4.42
N GLU A 171 -15.56 -6.90 3.34
CA GLU A 171 -14.85 -7.95 2.61
C GLU A 171 -13.84 -7.41 1.60
N ASP A 172 -14.14 -6.27 0.97
CA ASP A 172 -13.30 -5.62 -0.03
C ASP A 172 -12.55 -4.42 0.57
N TYR A 173 -11.34 -4.68 1.05
CA TYR A 173 -10.39 -3.70 1.58
C TYR A 173 -8.98 -3.87 0.98
N ALA A 174 -8.91 -4.50 -0.19
CA ALA A 174 -7.62 -4.86 -0.80
C ALA A 174 -6.78 -3.65 -1.18
N VAL A 175 -7.41 -2.57 -1.66
CA VAL A 175 -6.73 -1.32 -2.05
C VAL A 175 -6.24 -0.60 -0.80
N GLU A 176 -7.06 -0.48 0.23
CA GLU A 176 -6.74 0.17 1.50
C GLU A 176 -5.62 -0.56 2.23
N ALA A 177 -5.64 -1.91 2.25
CA ALA A 177 -4.56 -2.72 2.79
C ALA A 177 -3.23 -2.51 2.04
N ALA A 178 -3.29 -2.43 0.70
CA ALA A 178 -2.13 -2.13 -0.12
C ALA A 178 -1.58 -0.72 0.14
N ILE A 179 -2.46 0.29 0.25
CA ILE A 179 -2.08 1.68 0.59
C ILE A 179 -1.40 1.73 1.96
N SER A 180 -2.02 1.12 2.98
CA SER A 180 -1.48 1.05 4.33
C SER A 180 -0.08 0.43 4.35
N LYS A 181 0.10 -0.71 3.66
CA LYS A 181 1.40 -1.40 3.54
C LYS A 181 2.45 -0.53 2.87
N VAL A 182 2.14 0.04 1.70
CA VAL A 182 3.08 0.87 0.96
C VAL A 182 3.50 2.08 1.79
N PHE A 183 2.54 2.82 2.35
CA PHE A 183 2.82 4.02 3.12
C PHE A 183 3.65 3.71 4.37
N ALA A 184 3.21 2.76 5.21
CA ALA A 184 3.90 2.44 6.46
C ALA A 184 5.32 1.89 6.24
N THR A 185 5.54 1.07 5.21
CA THR A 185 6.88 0.51 4.93
C THR A 185 7.84 1.56 4.36
N GLU A 186 7.37 2.52 3.56
CA GLU A 186 8.18 3.66 3.10
C GLU A 186 8.51 4.60 4.26
N CYS A 187 7.56 4.86 5.15
CA CYS A 187 7.79 5.68 6.34
C CYS A 187 8.78 5.01 7.30
N LEU A 188 8.64 3.70 7.55
CA LEU A 188 9.58 2.97 8.39
C LEU A 188 11.01 3.01 7.83
N TRP A 189 11.15 2.83 6.50
CA TRP A 189 12.47 2.93 5.87
C TRP A 189 13.13 4.28 6.12
N ARG A 190 12.41 5.38 5.90
CA ARG A 190 12.93 6.73 6.19
C ARG A 190 13.21 6.94 7.68
N THR A 191 12.32 6.47 8.55
CA THR A 191 12.48 6.57 10.00
C THR A 191 13.71 5.82 10.49
N ALA A 192 13.98 4.62 9.96
CA ALA A 192 15.14 3.81 10.32
C ALA A 192 16.45 4.46 9.87
N ASP A 193 16.49 4.97 8.64
CA ASP A 193 17.64 5.69 8.07
C ASP A 193 17.94 6.97 8.86
N GLU A 194 16.93 7.80 9.14
CA GLU A 194 17.10 9.02 9.91
C GLU A 194 17.43 8.76 11.38
N GLY A 195 16.92 7.69 11.97
CA GLY A 195 17.28 7.26 13.33
C GLY A 195 18.75 6.88 13.42
N LEU A 196 19.24 6.11 12.45
CA LEU A 196 20.67 5.77 12.33
C LEU A 196 21.51 7.04 12.12
N GLN A 197 21.07 7.95 11.25
CA GLN A 197 21.76 9.22 10.99
C GLN A 197 21.86 10.10 12.24
N ILE A 198 20.80 10.19 13.07
CA ILE A 198 20.81 10.93 14.33
C ILE A 198 21.79 10.30 15.33
N ALA A 199 21.87 8.98 15.35
CA ALA A 199 22.81 8.26 16.22
C ALA A 199 24.28 8.41 15.81
N GLY A 200 24.56 8.82 14.56
CA GLY A 200 25.90 9.03 14.04
C GLY A 200 26.74 7.76 14.07
N GLY A 201 27.98 7.80 14.57
CA GLY A 201 28.86 6.63 14.66
C GLY A 201 28.22 5.46 15.44
N ASN A 202 27.51 5.74 16.53
CA ASN A 202 26.78 4.73 17.27
C ASN A 202 25.70 4.03 16.42
N GLY A 203 25.10 4.75 15.48
CA GLY A 203 24.11 4.20 14.55
C GLY A 203 24.69 3.13 13.63
N TYR A 204 25.98 3.23 13.29
CA TYR A 204 26.66 2.32 12.37
C TYR A 204 27.26 1.08 13.08
N MET A 205 27.39 1.12 14.40
CA MET A 205 28.00 0.05 15.19
C MET A 205 26.98 -1.00 15.62
N CYS A 206 27.35 -2.28 15.53
CA CYS A 206 26.47 -3.43 15.85
C CYS A 206 26.06 -3.55 17.33
N GLU A 207 26.71 -2.81 18.23
CA GLU A 207 26.36 -2.74 19.65
C GLU A 207 25.02 -2.00 19.89
N PHE A 208 24.59 -1.19 18.92
CA PHE A 208 23.36 -0.41 18.96
C PHE A 208 22.31 -0.99 17.99
N PRO A 209 21.02 -0.75 18.20
CA PRO A 209 19.98 -1.40 17.41
C PRO A 209 19.80 -0.86 15.98
N TYR A 210 20.33 0.31 15.67
CA TYR A 210 19.98 1.08 14.46
C TYR A 210 20.34 0.37 13.15
N GLU A 211 21.57 -0.15 13.02
CA GLU A 211 22.04 -0.81 11.80
C GLU A 211 21.22 -2.08 11.52
N ARG A 212 20.87 -2.84 12.58
CA ARG A 212 20.03 -4.03 12.47
C ARG A 212 18.62 -3.67 12.03
N ILE A 213 18.02 -2.61 12.60
CA ILE A 213 16.69 -2.14 12.21
C ILE A 213 16.67 -1.75 10.73
N VAL A 214 17.69 -1.05 10.24
CA VAL A 214 17.81 -0.69 8.80
C VAL A 214 17.88 -1.95 7.94
N ARG A 215 18.69 -2.95 8.30
CA ARG A 215 18.78 -4.20 7.56
C ARG A 215 17.47 -4.98 7.58
N ASP A 216 16.84 -5.08 8.74
CA ASP A 216 15.60 -5.85 8.93
C ASP A 216 14.41 -5.21 8.22
N CYS A 217 14.27 -3.88 8.25
CA CYS A 217 13.13 -3.20 7.66
C CYS A 217 13.21 -3.09 6.13
N ARG A 218 14.40 -3.30 5.52
CA ARG A 218 14.58 -3.12 4.07
C ARG A 218 13.69 -4.04 3.23
N VAL A 219 13.48 -5.26 3.69
CA VAL A 219 12.66 -6.25 2.98
C VAL A 219 11.17 -5.90 2.98
N ASN A 220 10.71 -5.07 3.93
CA ASN A 220 9.29 -4.70 4.04
C ASN A 220 8.76 -4.00 2.77
N ARG A 221 9.62 -3.37 1.99
CA ARG A 221 9.28 -2.77 0.69
C ARG A 221 9.25 -3.78 -0.46
N ILE A 222 9.69 -5.03 -0.23
CA ILE A 222 9.87 -6.09 -1.24
C ILE A 222 8.80 -7.16 -1.10
N PHE A 223 8.67 -7.81 0.06
CA PHE A 223 7.75 -8.92 0.26
C PHE A 223 6.29 -8.45 0.40
N GLU A 224 5.33 -9.38 0.45
CA GLU A 224 3.87 -9.11 0.46
C GLU A 224 3.39 -8.31 -0.78
N GLY A 225 4.15 -8.39 -1.87
CA GLY A 225 4.06 -7.57 -3.06
C GLY A 225 4.95 -6.32 -2.96
N THR A 226 5.88 -6.17 -3.92
CA THR A 226 6.76 -4.99 -3.90
C THR A 226 5.96 -3.71 -3.92
N ASN A 227 6.48 -2.67 -3.28
CA ASN A 227 5.79 -1.38 -3.26
C ASN A 227 5.54 -0.81 -4.66
N ASP A 228 6.38 -1.16 -5.63
CA ASP A 228 6.19 -0.77 -7.04
C ASP A 228 4.97 -1.46 -7.65
N ILE A 229 4.86 -2.79 -7.48
CA ILE A 229 3.71 -3.57 -7.95
C ILE A 229 2.42 -3.16 -7.23
N LEU A 230 2.49 -2.88 -5.93
CA LEU A 230 1.30 -2.43 -5.19
C LEU A 230 0.81 -1.06 -5.65
N ARG A 231 1.70 -0.14 -6.03
CA ARG A 231 1.30 1.13 -6.66
C ARG A 231 0.53 0.90 -7.96
N LEU A 232 1.01 -0.02 -8.82
CA LEU A 232 0.26 -0.39 -10.03
C LEU A 232 -1.10 -1.01 -9.68
N PHE A 233 -1.15 -1.91 -8.71
CA PHE A 233 -2.38 -2.52 -8.23
C PHE A 233 -3.38 -1.47 -7.73
N ILE A 234 -2.98 -0.54 -6.86
CA ILE A 234 -3.82 0.53 -6.31
C ILE A 234 -4.44 1.36 -7.44
N ALA A 235 -3.63 1.88 -8.34
CA ALA A 235 -4.13 2.76 -9.39
C ALA A 235 -4.96 2.01 -10.45
N LEU A 236 -4.53 0.82 -10.88
CA LEU A 236 -5.24 0.06 -11.90
C LEU A 236 -6.59 -0.47 -11.40
N THR A 237 -6.68 -0.87 -10.12
CA THR A 237 -7.96 -1.29 -9.52
C THR A 237 -8.94 -0.13 -9.50
N ALA A 238 -8.55 1.04 -9.01
CA ALA A 238 -9.41 2.21 -8.99
C ALA A 238 -9.80 2.68 -10.41
N MET A 239 -8.87 2.66 -11.35
CA MET A 239 -9.17 3.02 -12.75
C MET A 239 -10.08 2.01 -13.45
N ASN A 240 -10.00 0.72 -13.09
CA ASN A 240 -10.91 -0.29 -13.63
C ASN A 240 -12.36 -0.02 -13.24
N ASP A 241 -12.61 0.43 -12.03
CA ASP A 241 -13.96 0.78 -11.57
C ASP A 241 -14.50 2.02 -12.28
N VAL A 242 -13.66 3.04 -12.49
CA VAL A 242 -14.01 4.19 -13.33
C VAL A 242 -14.27 3.75 -14.78
N GLY A 243 -13.44 2.85 -15.31
CA GLY A 243 -13.60 2.33 -16.69
C GLY A 243 -14.88 1.51 -16.88
N LYS A 244 -15.33 0.76 -15.88
CA LYS A 244 -16.63 0.05 -15.91
C LYS A 244 -17.78 1.04 -15.98
N GLN A 245 -17.78 2.09 -15.16
CA GLN A 245 -18.79 3.14 -15.19
C GLN A 245 -18.85 3.84 -16.54
N LEU A 246 -17.69 4.16 -17.14
CA LEU A 246 -17.62 4.77 -18.47
C LEU A 246 -18.17 3.85 -19.57
N LYS A 247 -17.94 2.53 -19.47
CA LYS A 247 -18.51 1.55 -20.42
C LYS A 247 -20.02 1.41 -20.27
N GLU A 248 -20.55 1.43 -19.07
CA GLU A 248 -22.00 1.39 -18.82
C GLU A 248 -22.67 2.64 -19.41
N ILE A 249 -22.05 3.81 -19.24
CA ILE A 249 -22.49 5.06 -19.85
C ILE A 249 -22.43 4.97 -21.39
N SER A 250 -21.34 4.45 -21.96
CA SER A 250 -21.20 4.27 -23.41
C SER A 250 -22.27 3.32 -23.97
N LYS A 251 -22.52 2.17 -23.31
CA LYS A 251 -23.59 1.25 -23.73
C LYS A 251 -24.98 1.89 -23.63
N SER A 252 -25.19 2.73 -22.62
CA SER A 252 -26.47 3.46 -22.48
C SER A 252 -26.63 4.55 -23.55
N LEU A 253 -25.51 5.09 -24.05
CA LEU A 253 -25.50 6.02 -25.19
C LEU A 253 -25.81 5.30 -26.53
N ASP A 254 -25.31 4.07 -26.69
CA ASP A 254 -25.63 3.25 -27.87
C ASP A 254 -27.14 2.92 -27.95
N GLY A 255 -27.82 2.85 -26.78
CA GLY A 255 -29.29 2.65 -26.69
C GLY A 255 -30.14 3.93 -26.68
N ILE A 256 -29.55 5.11 -26.85
CA ILE A 256 -30.29 6.40 -26.84
C ILE A 256 -31.40 6.47 -27.89
N PHE A 257 -31.22 5.82 -29.04
CA PHE A 257 -32.22 5.78 -30.10
C PHE A 257 -33.40 4.82 -29.80
N ASP A 258 -33.18 3.86 -28.83
CA ASP A 258 -34.21 2.90 -28.44
C ASP A 258 -35.03 3.43 -27.23
N ASP A 259 -34.43 4.22 -26.34
CA ASP A 259 -35.09 4.89 -25.22
C ASP A 259 -34.49 6.28 -24.97
N PRO A 260 -34.98 7.32 -25.68
CA PRO A 260 -34.41 8.68 -25.64
C PRO A 260 -34.50 9.34 -24.21
N ILE A 261 -35.52 9.00 -23.42
CA ILE A 261 -35.72 9.60 -22.09
C ILE A 261 -34.67 9.08 -21.12
N LYS A 262 -34.43 7.78 -21.13
CA LYS A 262 -33.44 7.12 -20.29
C LYS A 262 -32.01 7.48 -20.69
N GLY A 263 -31.75 7.51 -22.00
CA GLY A 263 -30.47 7.93 -22.54
C GLY A 263 -30.13 9.40 -22.22
N PHE A 264 -31.10 10.29 -22.23
CA PHE A 264 -30.92 11.70 -21.87
C PHE A 264 -30.59 11.90 -20.39
N GLY A 265 -31.21 11.11 -19.50
CA GLY A 265 -30.89 11.10 -18.06
C GLY A 265 -29.43 10.71 -17.79
N VAL A 266 -28.96 9.63 -18.39
CA VAL A 266 -27.57 9.16 -18.28
C VAL A 266 -26.57 10.18 -18.84
N LEU A 267 -26.88 10.76 -19.99
CA LEU A 267 -26.05 11.81 -20.61
C LEU A 267 -25.99 13.08 -19.76
N SER A 268 -27.11 13.50 -19.18
CA SER A 268 -27.21 14.65 -18.28
C SER A 268 -26.39 14.46 -17.00
N ASP A 269 -26.45 13.28 -16.38
CA ASP A 269 -25.67 12.97 -15.19
C ASP A 269 -24.17 12.89 -15.49
N TYR A 270 -23.79 12.32 -16.62
CA TYR A 270 -22.40 12.31 -17.09
C TYR A 270 -21.88 13.72 -17.37
N ALA A 271 -22.66 14.54 -18.09
CA ALA A 271 -22.30 15.93 -18.37
C ALA A 271 -22.17 16.75 -17.10
N ARG A 272 -23.06 16.54 -16.12
CA ARG A 272 -23.03 17.22 -14.81
C ARG A 272 -21.78 16.81 -14.01
N ARG A 273 -21.41 15.52 -13.96
CA ARG A 273 -20.19 15.03 -13.31
C ARG A 273 -18.93 15.60 -13.97
N ARG A 274 -18.89 15.66 -15.29
CA ARG A 274 -17.78 16.29 -16.04
C ARG A 274 -17.68 17.79 -15.79
N LEU A 275 -18.80 18.47 -15.80
CA LEU A 275 -18.84 19.91 -15.54
C LEU A 275 -18.38 20.20 -14.09
N SER A 276 -18.83 19.42 -13.12
CA SER A 276 -18.39 19.49 -11.73
C SER A 276 -16.88 19.25 -11.60
N ALA A 277 -16.36 18.21 -12.26
CA ALA A 277 -14.92 17.92 -12.28
C ALA A 277 -14.08 19.02 -12.98
N ALA A 278 -14.61 19.60 -14.06
CA ALA A 278 -13.93 20.63 -14.84
C ALA A 278 -14.03 22.04 -14.21
N THR A 279 -15.17 22.38 -13.61
CA THR A 279 -15.44 23.73 -13.07
C THR A 279 -15.17 23.85 -11.58
N GLY A 280 -14.95 22.72 -10.89
CA GLY A 280 -14.77 22.71 -9.43
C GLY A 280 -16.04 23.04 -8.63
N VAL A 281 -17.19 23.14 -9.30
CA VAL A 281 -18.48 23.28 -8.61
C VAL A 281 -18.85 21.92 -8.04
N ALA A 282 -18.41 21.67 -6.79
CA ALA A 282 -18.79 20.49 -6.03
C ALA A 282 -20.29 20.53 -5.70
N ASN A 283 -20.93 19.36 -5.58
CA ASN A 283 -22.20 19.27 -4.87
C ASN A 283 -22.04 19.95 -3.50
N GLU A 284 -23.00 20.77 -3.09
CA GLU A 284 -22.99 21.56 -1.85
C GLU A 284 -22.81 20.78 -0.54
N LYS A 285 -22.73 19.44 -0.60
CA LYS A 285 -22.43 18.57 0.54
C LYS A 285 -20.98 18.11 0.46
N GLY A 286 -20.12 18.71 1.29
CA GLY A 286 -18.73 18.27 1.47
C GLY A 286 -18.65 16.79 1.85
N THR A 287 -17.52 16.15 1.51
CA THR A 287 -17.26 14.72 1.78
C THR A 287 -17.29 14.40 3.28
N PHE A 288 -16.84 15.35 4.11
CA PHE A 288 -16.81 15.22 5.56
C PHE A 288 -17.95 16.02 6.22
N THR A 289 -19.10 15.38 6.39
CA THR A 289 -20.30 16.04 6.95
C THR A 289 -20.28 16.26 8.47
N LYS A 290 -19.37 15.56 9.18
CA LYS A 290 -19.26 15.59 10.66
C LYS A 290 -17.90 16.07 11.14
N ILE A 291 -17.20 16.90 10.36
CA ILE A 291 -15.91 17.43 10.76
C ILE A 291 -16.08 18.65 11.70
N HIS A 292 -15.19 18.74 12.69
CA HIS A 292 -15.14 19.91 13.56
C HIS A 292 -14.77 21.17 12.74
N PRO A 293 -15.43 22.33 12.94
CA PRO A 293 -15.21 23.54 12.14
C PRO A 293 -13.76 23.97 12.02
N ALA A 294 -12.97 23.84 13.09
CA ALA A 294 -11.54 24.17 13.10
C ALA A 294 -10.67 23.27 12.21
N LEU A 295 -11.19 22.14 11.73
CA LEU A 295 -10.47 21.21 10.86
C LEU A 295 -10.91 21.32 9.38
N LYS A 296 -11.79 22.26 9.05
CA LYS A 296 -12.38 22.40 7.72
C LYS A 296 -11.33 22.66 6.62
N ASP A 297 -10.31 23.44 6.89
CA ASP A 297 -9.26 23.75 5.91
C ASP A 297 -8.48 22.50 5.48
N TYR A 298 -8.33 21.52 6.38
CA TYR A 298 -7.66 20.24 6.05
C TYR A 298 -8.56 19.34 5.22
N SER A 299 -9.90 19.37 5.43
CA SER A 299 -10.84 18.65 4.56
C SER A 299 -10.85 19.22 3.14
N THR A 300 -10.71 20.53 2.99
CA THR A 300 -10.60 21.19 1.69
C THR A 300 -9.41 20.69 0.89
N VAL A 301 -8.26 20.46 1.53
CA VAL A 301 -7.06 19.87 0.85
C VAL A 301 -7.37 18.47 0.28
N PHE A 302 -8.11 17.66 1.03
CA PHE A 302 -8.54 16.33 0.57
C PHE A 302 -9.55 16.45 -0.58
N GLU A 303 -10.58 17.25 -0.44
CA GLU A 303 -11.66 17.42 -1.42
C GLU A 303 -11.16 17.96 -2.77
N GLU A 304 -10.28 18.98 -2.72
CA GLU A 304 -9.58 19.48 -3.92
C GLU A 304 -8.71 18.38 -4.57
N GLY A 305 -7.94 17.66 -3.76
CA GLY A 305 -7.09 16.58 -4.23
C GLY A 305 -7.86 15.44 -4.91
N VAL A 306 -9.01 15.05 -4.35
CA VAL A 306 -9.89 14.01 -4.94
C VAL A 306 -10.51 14.47 -6.25
N ARG A 307 -10.96 15.73 -6.32
CA ARG A 307 -11.46 16.33 -7.57
C ARG A 307 -10.40 16.31 -8.66
N ASP A 308 -9.20 16.76 -8.35
CA ASP A 308 -8.09 16.85 -9.30
C ASP A 308 -7.62 15.45 -9.72
N LEU A 309 -7.64 14.46 -8.80
CA LEU A 309 -7.36 13.05 -9.09
C LEU A 309 -8.39 12.47 -10.06
N SER A 310 -9.67 12.74 -9.85
CA SER A 310 -10.74 12.28 -10.75
C SER A 310 -10.56 12.82 -12.18
N ALA A 311 -10.26 14.13 -12.30
CA ALA A 311 -9.99 14.78 -13.59
C ALA A 311 -8.72 14.20 -14.26
N ALA A 312 -7.67 13.94 -13.50
CA ALA A 312 -6.44 13.35 -14.00
C ALA A 312 -6.63 11.90 -14.48
N ALA A 313 -7.38 11.09 -13.72
CA ALA A 313 -7.69 9.71 -14.07
C ALA A 313 -8.52 9.63 -15.38
N ASP A 314 -9.58 10.46 -15.52
CA ASP A 314 -10.38 10.55 -16.74
C ASP A 314 -9.51 10.92 -17.96
N ARG A 315 -8.65 11.92 -17.81
CA ARG A 315 -7.75 12.36 -18.87
C ARG A 315 -6.77 11.27 -19.31
N ILE A 316 -6.15 10.58 -18.35
CA ILE A 316 -5.20 9.49 -18.61
C ILE A 316 -5.90 8.30 -19.28
N LEU A 317 -7.09 7.91 -18.79
CA LEU A 317 -7.86 6.82 -19.37
C LEU A 317 -8.27 7.13 -20.82
N ARG A 318 -8.67 8.36 -21.15
CA ARG A 318 -8.97 8.78 -22.52
C ARG A 318 -7.75 8.75 -23.42
N LYS A 319 -6.60 9.23 -22.90
CA LYS A 319 -5.34 9.30 -23.65
C LYS A 319 -4.77 7.92 -23.98
N HIS A 320 -4.86 6.97 -23.06
CA HIS A 320 -4.15 5.68 -23.15
C HIS A 320 -5.08 4.47 -23.28
N GLY A 321 -6.35 4.56 -22.90
CA GLY A 321 -7.28 3.44 -22.93
C GLY A 321 -6.72 2.21 -22.21
N LYS A 322 -6.80 1.04 -22.86
CA LYS A 322 -6.26 -0.22 -22.33
C LYS A 322 -4.73 -0.23 -22.21
N ASN A 323 -4.01 0.62 -22.95
CA ASN A 323 -2.55 0.71 -22.91
C ASN A 323 -2.02 1.32 -21.62
N ILE A 324 -2.89 1.81 -20.75
CA ILE A 324 -2.52 2.35 -19.42
C ILE A 324 -1.73 1.35 -18.58
N ILE A 325 -1.95 0.04 -18.75
CA ILE A 325 -1.23 -1.01 -18.03
C ILE A 325 0.29 -0.90 -18.28
N GLY A 326 0.71 -0.53 -19.49
CA GLY A 326 2.11 -0.30 -19.85
C GLY A 326 2.65 1.10 -19.49
N LYS A 327 1.80 2.04 -19.04
CA LYS A 327 2.20 3.42 -18.68
C LYS A 327 2.50 3.56 -17.19
N GLN A 328 3.48 2.78 -16.71
CA GLN A 328 3.77 2.61 -15.28
C GLN A 328 4.17 3.91 -14.57
N PHE A 329 4.84 4.85 -15.22
CA PHE A 329 5.17 6.15 -14.63
C PHE A 329 3.92 6.96 -14.28
N ALA A 330 2.96 7.06 -15.21
CA ALA A 330 1.69 7.75 -14.98
C ALA A 330 0.86 7.04 -13.91
N THR A 331 0.77 5.71 -13.98
CA THR A 331 0.07 4.86 -13.01
C THR A 331 0.67 5.01 -11.60
N LYS A 332 2.01 5.04 -11.47
CA LYS A 332 2.70 5.29 -10.20
C LYS A 332 2.33 6.65 -9.60
N ARG A 333 2.30 7.72 -10.39
CA ARG A 333 1.93 9.06 -9.90
C ARG A 333 0.50 9.11 -9.39
N LEU A 334 -0.45 8.47 -10.10
CA LEU A 334 -1.83 8.35 -9.62
C LEU A 334 -1.89 7.58 -8.31
N ALA A 335 -1.17 6.46 -8.20
CA ALA A 335 -1.11 5.68 -6.97
C ALA A 335 -0.54 6.50 -5.80
N ASP A 336 0.55 7.24 -6.00
CA ASP A 336 1.16 8.07 -4.95
C ASP A 336 0.18 9.17 -4.49
N ILE A 337 -0.61 9.76 -5.40
CA ILE A 337 -1.67 10.72 -5.05
C ILE A 337 -2.78 10.04 -4.24
N MET A 338 -3.23 8.86 -4.67
CA MET A 338 -4.27 8.10 -3.96
C MET A 338 -3.81 7.70 -2.55
N ILE A 339 -2.57 7.25 -2.40
CA ILE A 339 -1.96 6.91 -1.11
C ILE A 339 -1.97 8.15 -0.19
N ASP A 340 -1.49 9.28 -0.69
CA ASP A 340 -1.41 10.52 0.08
C ASP A 340 -2.80 11.00 0.54
N LEU A 341 -3.78 10.97 -0.34
CA LEU A 341 -5.15 11.41 -0.03
C LEU A 341 -5.85 10.47 0.95
N PHE A 342 -5.73 9.15 0.77
CA PHE A 342 -6.31 8.17 1.70
C PHE A 342 -5.73 8.33 3.10
N VAL A 343 -4.40 8.43 3.22
CA VAL A 343 -3.73 8.59 4.52
C VAL A 343 -4.08 9.94 5.16
N LEU A 344 -4.28 11.00 4.35
CA LEU A 344 -4.76 12.29 4.85
C LEU A 344 -6.18 12.16 5.44
N ALA A 345 -7.08 11.47 4.74
CA ALA A 345 -8.44 11.22 5.25
C ALA A 345 -8.43 10.44 6.57
N CYS A 346 -7.60 9.40 6.67
CA CYS A 346 -7.43 8.62 7.90
C CYS A 346 -6.88 9.49 9.05
N THR A 347 -5.87 10.31 8.77
CA THR A 347 -5.25 11.21 9.75
C THR A 347 -6.25 12.27 10.23
N LEU A 348 -6.99 12.87 9.31
CA LEU A 348 -8.02 13.84 9.59
C LEU A 348 -9.15 13.25 10.45
N SER A 349 -9.61 12.05 10.10
CA SER A 349 -10.62 11.31 10.85
C SER A 349 -10.16 11.04 12.29
N ARG A 350 -8.91 10.59 12.46
CA ARG A 350 -8.32 10.34 13.78
C ARG A 350 -8.24 11.61 14.64
N VAL A 351 -7.76 12.72 14.06
CA VAL A 351 -7.68 14.00 14.77
C VAL A 351 -9.08 14.52 15.11
N ASN A 352 -10.04 14.43 14.19
CA ASN A 352 -11.42 14.81 14.44
C ASN A 352 -12.04 14.02 15.59
N SER A 353 -11.82 12.72 15.65
CA SER A 353 -12.27 11.87 16.77
C SER A 353 -11.60 12.25 18.08
N SER A 354 -10.31 12.60 18.07
CA SER A 354 -9.61 13.08 19.25
C SER A 354 -10.20 14.44 19.74
N VAL A 355 -10.47 15.37 18.82
CA VAL A 355 -11.10 16.66 19.14
C VAL A 355 -12.50 16.47 19.71
N ALA A 356 -13.29 15.56 19.15
CA ALA A 356 -14.62 15.24 19.67
C ALA A 356 -14.57 14.64 21.10
N ALA A 357 -13.58 13.81 21.39
CA ALA A 357 -13.44 13.13 22.67
C ALA A 357 -12.81 14.01 23.76
N LYS A 358 -11.82 14.84 23.45
CA LYS A 358 -10.98 15.56 24.41
C LYS A 358 -11.17 17.07 24.40
N GLY A 359 -11.88 17.61 23.40
CA GLY A 359 -11.96 19.05 23.11
C GLY A 359 -10.71 19.57 22.39
N ILE A 360 -10.88 20.61 21.58
CA ILE A 360 -9.85 21.16 20.70
C ILE A 360 -8.61 21.65 21.46
N ALA A 361 -8.79 22.26 22.63
CA ALA A 361 -7.71 22.81 23.45
C ALA A 361 -6.72 21.72 23.93
N ASN A 362 -7.17 20.47 24.03
CA ASN A 362 -6.36 19.32 24.47
C ASN A 362 -5.78 18.52 23.30
N CYS A 363 -5.93 18.99 22.04
CA CYS A 363 -5.48 18.31 20.83
C CYS A 363 -4.44 19.12 20.03
N THR A 364 -3.70 20.02 20.69
CA THR A 364 -2.71 20.89 20.03
C THR A 364 -1.70 20.08 19.23
N LYS A 365 -1.11 19.03 19.83
CA LYS A 365 -0.11 18.18 19.16
C LYS A 365 -0.68 17.44 17.96
N GLU A 366 -1.87 16.88 18.07
CA GLU A 366 -2.55 16.18 16.97
C GLU A 366 -2.86 17.14 15.80
N ILE A 367 -3.24 18.38 16.11
CA ILE A 367 -3.50 19.42 15.10
C ILE A 367 -2.21 19.88 14.42
N GLU A 368 -1.11 20.05 15.16
CA GLU A 368 0.19 20.36 14.61
C GLU A 368 0.67 19.25 13.65
N ILE A 369 0.52 17.98 14.03
CA ILE A 369 0.83 16.83 13.18
C ILE A 369 -0.01 16.88 11.89
N LEU A 370 -1.33 17.10 12.00
CA LEU A 370 -2.22 17.19 10.85
C LEU A 370 -1.84 18.38 9.94
N THR A 371 -1.46 19.52 10.52
CA THR A 371 -1.02 20.70 9.77
C THR A 371 0.20 20.40 8.92
N VAL A 372 1.24 19.82 9.53
CA VAL A 372 2.47 19.45 8.83
C VAL A 372 2.18 18.41 7.76
N PHE A 373 1.42 17.36 8.08
CA PHE A 373 1.10 16.27 7.16
C PHE A 373 0.27 16.76 5.96
N SER A 374 -0.78 17.53 6.21
CA SER A 374 -1.62 18.12 5.16
C SER A 374 -0.80 18.99 4.19
N GLY A 375 0.11 19.82 4.73
CA GLY A 375 1.03 20.60 3.91
C GLY A 375 1.99 19.74 3.08
N GLN A 376 2.48 18.61 3.61
CA GLN A 376 3.29 17.65 2.87
C GLN A 376 2.49 16.98 1.75
N VAL A 377 1.28 16.51 2.03
CA VAL A 377 0.35 15.92 1.04
C VAL A 377 0.10 16.90 -0.08
N ARG A 378 -0.28 18.14 0.23
CA ARG A 378 -0.53 19.18 -0.78
C ARG A 378 0.66 19.39 -1.73
N ARG A 379 1.88 19.43 -1.20
CA ARG A 379 3.09 19.59 -2.03
C ARG A 379 3.36 18.37 -2.91
N ARG A 380 3.23 17.15 -2.36
CA ARG A 380 3.47 15.91 -3.12
C ARG A 380 2.43 15.69 -4.21
N THR A 381 1.15 15.88 -3.90
CA THR A 381 0.07 15.72 -4.88
C THR A 381 0.17 16.75 -6.00
N LYS A 382 0.44 18.03 -5.68
CA LYS A 382 0.68 19.07 -6.68
C LYS A 382 1.86 18.73 -7.59
N GLY A 383 2.96 18.23 -7.02
CA GLY A 383 4.13 17.80 -7.78
C GLY A 383 3.81 16.61 -8.70
N ASN A 384 3.05 15.63 -8.24
CA ASN A 384 2.64 14.48 -9.05
C ASN A 384 1.67 14.88 -10.16
N PHE A 385 0.66 15.72 -9.89
CA PHE A 385 -0.25 16.24 -10.91
C PHE A 385 0.49 17.00 -12.02
N GLY A 386 1.45 17.87 -11.65
CA GLY A 386 2.25 18.60 -12.63
C GLY A 386 3.07 17.69 -13.55
N LYS A 387 3.52 16.53 -13.04
CA LYS A 387 4.33 15.56 -13.79
C LYS A 387 3.50 14.55 -14.61
N ILE A 388 2.19 14.58 -14.55
CA ILE A 388 1.36 13.68 -15.38
C ILE A 388 1.51 14.01 -16.86
N ASP A 389 1.49 15.29 -17.20
CA ASP A 389 1.54 15.75 -18.58
C ASP A 389 2.92 16.33 -18.98
N ASN A 390 3.66 16.90 -18.02
CA ASN A 390 4.98 17.49 -18.25
C ASN A 390 6.04 16.72 -17.46
N ASN A 391 6.75 15.82 -18.15
CA ASN A 391 7.71 14.88 -17.55
C ASN A 391 8.77 14.44 -18.56
N ASP A 392 9.82 13.80 -18.03
CA ASP A 392 10.95 13.25 -18.78
C ASP A 392 10.89 11.71 -18.90
N ASP A 393 9.69 11.10 -18.79
CA ASP A 393 9.51 9.66 -18.69
C ASP A 393 10.12 8.88 -19.86
N GLU A 394 9.91 9.35 -21.08
CA GLU A 394 10.45 8.67 -22.28
C GLU A 394 11.98 8.85 -22.38
N LEU A 395 12.54 9.97 -21.91
CA LEU A 395 14.00 10.14 -21.82
C LEU A 395 14.63 9.21 -20.79
N ILE A 396 14.01 9.13 -19.60
CA ILE A 396 14.46 8.22 -18.54
C ILE A 396 14.41 6.75 -19.02
N LYS A 397 13.35 6.38 -19.73
CA LYS A 397 13.20 5.05 -20.31
C LYS A 397 14.28 4.77 -21.37
N SER A 398 14.50 5.71 -22.28
CA SER A 398 15.56 5.60 -23.28
C SER A 398 16.94 5.45 -22.66
N LEU A 399 17.25 6.20 -21.59
CA LEU A 399 18.52 6.04 -20.87
C LEU A 399 18.67 4.64 -20.27
N ALA A 400 17.61 4.06 -19.74
CA ALA A 400 17.64 2.70 -19.20
C ALA A 400 17.79 1.63 -20.31
N ASP A 401 17.21 1.87 -21.48
CA ASP A 401 17.30 0.95 -22.64
C ASP A 401 18.71 0.95 -23.24
N HIS A 402 19.56 1.96 -22.95
CA HIS A 402 20.95 2.06 -23.42
C HIS A 402 21.98 1.63 -22.37
N ALA A 403 21.57 1.24 -21.15
CA ALA A 403 22.47 0.79 -20.08
C ALA A 403 22.76 -0.70 -20.14
#